data_ef1337d33d6e8be1815a192f5fed7bbd
#
_entry.id   ef1337d33d6e8be1815a192f5fed7bbd
#
_cell.length_a   1.000
_cell.length_b   1.000
_cell.length_c   1.000
_cell.angle_alpha   90.00
_cell.angle_beta   90.00
_cell.angle_gamma   90.00
#
_symmetry.space_group_name_H-M   'P 1'
#
loop_
_entity.id
_entity.type
_entity.pdbx_description
1 polymer ?
#
loop_
_entity_poly.entity_id
_entity_poly.type
_entity_poly.pdbx_seq_one_letter_code
_entity_poly.pdbx_strand_id
1 'polypeptide(L)'
;MDDNRIVEETVVKLKPQEIEIQNIDHLGIVAGIIDSIGIVEIINELIGVEKGEKVSAGQVVKAMIINGLGFVSKPLYMFPEYFETIACEHLIGAGIKPEYLKDDKLGRVMDKMFRKGLGTIFFIIALKAAKKFGVSLSTSHLDSSSMHVHGEYNTSLPEVIFESQKVGDNQELEELAVKSPKEITITYGYSRDHRPDLKQFIIEMICSGDGDIPIFLKLASGNQADSSCFGKIAVEYQKQLEVNSLIVADAALYTESNLKMMSELQWLCRVPLTIKAAISLISTIPESELIDSTIPGYKLASKIQNYAGIEQRWLAVQSQV
;
A
#
# COMPACT_ATOMS: atom_id res chain seq x y z
N MET A 1 -41.61 46.66 -19.84
CA MET A 1 -40.94 46.07 -21.01
C MET A 1 -40.43 44.70 -20.56
N ASP A 2 -41.29 43.69 -20.72
CA ASP A 2 -41.04 42.30 -20.37
C ASP A 2 -40.24 41.67 -21.49
N ASP A 3 -39.03 41.24 -21.17
CA ASP A 3 -38.19 40.47 -22.09
C ASP A 3 -38.28 38.97 -21.66
N ASN A 4 -39.39 38.37 -22.08
CA ASN A 4 -39.65 36.93 -21.93
C ASN A 4 -38.89 36.20 -23.03
N ARG A 5 -37.59 35.87 -22.80
CA ARG A 5 -36.86 34.94 -23.65
C ARG A 5 -37.29 33.52 -23.29
N ILE A 6 -38.21 33.00 -24.10
CA ILE A 6 -38.52 31.56 -24.16
C ILE A 6 -37.27 30.86 -24.68
N VAL A 7 -36.60 30.13 -23.80
CA VAL A 7 -35.57 29.17 -24.20
C VAL A 7 -36.30 27.96 -24.80
N GLU A 8 -36.33 27.87 -26.14
CA GLU A 8 -36.80 26.65 -26.81
C GLU A 8 -35.86 25.51 -26.44
N GLU A 9 -36.29 24.62 -25.55
CA GLU A 9 -35.67 23.34 -25.33
C GLU A 9 -35.78 22.52 -26.63
N THR A 10 -34.68 22.42 -27.36
CA THR A 10 -34.60 21.56 -28.55
C THR A 10 -34.60 20.11 -28.07
N VAL A 11 -35.75 19.47 -28.01
CA VAL A 11 -35.88 18.05 -27.75
C VAL A 11 -35.30 17.25 -28.91
N VAL A 12 -34.08 16.82 -28.80
CA VAL A 12 -33.43 15.91 -29.78
C VAL A 12 -34.09 14.53 -29.65
N LYS A 13 -34.93 14.16 -30.61
CA LYS A 13 -35.50 12.81 -30.71
C LYS A 13 -34.43 11.87 -31.34
N LEU A 14 -33.69 11.19 -30.51
CA LEU A 14 -32.78 10.11 -30.94
C LEU A 14 -33.58 8.89 -31.44
N LYS A 15 -33.14 8.27 -32.53
CA LYS A 15 -33.70 6.99 -32.95
C LYS A 15 -33.13 5.89 -32.06
N PRO A 16 -33.87 4.78 -31.79
CA PRO A 16 -33.37 3.68 -30.97
C PRO A 16 -32.02 3.12 -31.40
N GLN A 17 -31.69 3.17 -32.68
CA GLN A 17 -30.41 2.72 -33.25
C GLN A 17 -29.23 3.70 -32.99
N GLU A 18 -29.52 4.90 -32.50
CA GLU A 18 -28.52 5.93 -32.15
C GLU A 18 -28.21 5.93 -30.64
N ILE A 19 -28.81 5.01 -29.89
CA ILE A 19 -28.61 4.89 -28.42
C ILE A 19 -27.62 3.77 -28.19
N GLU A 20 -26.42 4.13 -27.72
CA GLU A 20 -25.42 3.20 -27.21
C GLU A 20 -25.53 3.13 -25.69
N ILE A 21 -25.63 1.89 -25.16
CA ILE A 21 -25.71 1.66 -23.70
C ILE A 21 -24.38 1.08 -23.26
N GLN A 22 -23.74 1.73 -22.30
CA GLN A 22 -22.49 1.26 -21.68
C GLN A 22 -22.67 1.11 -20.17
N ASN A 23 -22.09 0.06 -19.61
CA ASN A 23 -22.16 -0.21 -18.17
C ASN A 23 -21.11 0.63 -17.42
N ILE A 24 -21.49 1.13 -16.27
CA ILE A 24 -20.58 1.80 -15.32
C ILE A 24 -20.45 0.98 -14.05
N ASP A 25 -21.52 0.33 -13.62
CA ASP A 25 -21.67 -0.41 -12.37
C ASP A 25 -21.13 0.41 -11.16
N HIS A 26 -20.48 -0.23 -10.21
CA HIS A 26 -19.82 0.43 -9.07
C HIS A 26 -18.51 1.14 -9.47
N LEU A 27 -18.00 0.89 -10.68
CA LEU A 27 -16.73 1.44 -11.16
C LEU A 27 -16.76 2.97 -11.30
N GLY A 28 -17.95 3.55 -11.46
CA GLY A 28 -18.12 5.01 -11.41
C GLY A 28 -17.70 5.62 -10.06
N ILE A 29 -17.99 4.92 -8.96
CA ILE A 29 -17.55 5.34 -7.61
C ILE A 29 -16.03 5.22 -7.50
N VAL A 30 -15.46 4.12 -7.96
CA VAL A 30 -14.01 3.89 -7.97
C VAL A 30 -13.30 4.99 -8.77
N ALA A 31 -13.76 5.24 -9.99
CA ALA A 31 -13.20 6.29 -10.85
C ALA A 31 -13.29 7.68 -10.19
N GLY A 32 -14.44 8.02 -9.57
CA GLY A 32 -14.62 9.28 -8.86
C GLY A 32 -13.69 9.45 -7.65
N ILE A 33 -13.40 8.39 -6.91
CA ILE A 33 -12.42 8.40 -5.79
C ILE A 33 -11.01 8.60 -6.33
N ILE A 34 -10.61 7.89 -7.40
CA ILE A 34 -9.31 8.04 -8.06
C ILE A 34 -9.10 9.50 -8.49
N ASP A 35 -10.09 10.10 -9.14
CA ASP A 35 -10.07 11.49 -9.61
C ASP A 35 -10.06 12.46 -8.42
N SER A 36 -10.83 12.15 -7.37
CA SER A 36 -10.87 12.96 -6.15
C SER A 36 -9.52 13.02 -5.44
N ILE A 37 -8.78 11.90 -5.36
CA ILE A 37 -7.41 11.85 -4.80
C ILE A 37 -6.44 12.57 -5.75
N GLY A 38 -6.67 12.53 -7.06
CA GLY A 38 -5.78 13.02 -8.11
C GLY A 38 -4.69 12.01 -8.46
N ILE A 39 -5.02 10.72 -8.48
CA ILE A 39 -4.03 9.65 -8.76
C ILE A 39 -3.45 9.79 -10.16
N VAL A 40 -4.27 10.14 -11.15
CA VAL A 40 -3.83 10.32 -12.54
C VAL A 40 -2.75 11.41 -12.64
N GLU A 41 -2.98 12.55 -12.00
CA GLU A 41 -2.06 13.67 -11.98
C GLU A 41 -0.77 13.32 -11.25
N ILE A 42 -0.87 12.68 -10.07
CA ILE A 42 0.31 12.25 -9.29
C ILE A 42 1.19 11.32 -10.12
N ILE A 43 0.61 10.31 -10.75
CA ILE A 43 1.38 9.35 -11.56
C ILE A 43 2.01 10.05 -12.77
N ASN A 44 1.28 10.91 -13.46
CA ASN A 44 1.81 11.67 -14.60
C ASN A 44 2.96 12.60 -14.20
N GLU A 45 2.88 13.21 -13.03
CA GLU A 45 3.94 14.06 -12.48
C GLU A 45 5.19 13.24 -12.11
N LEU A 46 5.02 12.07 -11.48
CA LEU A 46 6.13 11.22 -11.05
C LEU A 46 6.85 10.47 -12.17
N ILE A 47 6.12 10.06 -13.22
CA ILE A 47 6.63 9.20 -14.29
C ILE A 47 6.91 10.00 -15.57
N GLY A 48 6.23 11.13 -15.73
CA GLY A 48 6.24 11.96 -16.92
C GLY A 48 5.20 11.58 -17.97
N VAL A 49 4.85 12.55 -18.82
CA VAL A 49 3.93 12.41 -19.95
C VAL A 49 4.73 12.54 -21.24
N GLU A 50 4.56 11.59 -22.15
CA GLU A 50 5.25 11.59 -23.43
C GLU A 50 4.47 12.43 -24.47
N LYS A 51 5.20 13.20 -25.27
CA LYS A 51 4.57 14.02 -26.31
C LYS A 51 3.87 13.14 -27.34
N GLY A 52 2.57 13.37 -27.54
CA GLY A 52 1.77 12.65 -28.55
C GLY A 52 1.25 11.28 -28.12
N GLU A 53 1.43 10.88 -26.85
CA GLU A 53 0.80 9.66 -26.34
C GLU A 53 -0.74 9.82 -26.29
N LYS A 54 -1.45 8.74 -26.63
CA LYS A 54 -2.92 8.72 -26.65
C LYS A 54 -3.52 8.44 -25.28
N VAL A 55 -2.77 7.78 -24.40
CA VAL A 55 -3.13 7.47 -23.02
C VAL A 55 -1.92 7.67 -22.13
N SER A 56 -2.07 8.48 -21.08
CA SER A 56 -1.01 8.82 -20.14
C SER A 56 -0.74 7.67 -19.16
N ALA A 57 0.41 7.72 -18.48
CA ALA A 57 0.75 6.75 -17.45
C ALA A 57 -0.30 6.72 -16.32
N GLY A 58 -0.78 7.88 -15.85
CA GLY A 58 -1.82 7.97 -14.84
C GLY A 58 -3.14 7.35 -15.27
N GLN A 59 -3.55 7.54 -16.52
CA GLN A 59 -4.75 6.91 -17.07
C GLN A 59 -4.60 5.39 -17.20
N VAL A 60 -3.41 4.90 -17.54
CA VAL A 60 -3.11 3.46 -17.53
C VAL A 60 -3.25 2.89 -16.11
N VAL A 61 -2.70 3.56 -15.10
CA VAL A 61 -2.84 3.13 -13.70
C VAL A 61 -4.31 3.15 -13.28
N LYS A 62 -5.06 4.19 -13.64
CA LYS A 62 -6.51 4.25 -13.39
C LYS A 62 -7.24 3.06 -14.02
N ALA A 63 -6.91 2.72 -15.28
CA ALA A 63 -7.48 1.55 -15.96
C ALA A 63 -7.13 0.23 -15.22
N MET A 64 -5.90 0.08 -14.76
CA MET A 64 -5.47 -1.10 -14.00
C MET A 64 -6.24 -1.23 -12.67
N ILE A 65 -6.44 -0.13 -11.94
CA ILE A 65 -7.23 -0.12 -10.70
C ILE A 65 -8.69 -0.49 -10.99
N ILE A 66 -9.30 0.11 -12.01
CA ILE A 66 -10.69 -0.17 -12.42
C ILE A 66 -10.86 -1.64 -12.81
N ASN A 67 -9.92 -2.21 -13.58
CA ASN A 67 -9.98 -3.63 -13.91
C ASN A 67 -9.80 -4.51 -12.66
N GLY A 68 -8.88 -4.17 -11.76
CA GLY A 68 -8.63 -4.95 -10.55
C GLY A 68 -9.78 -4.93 -9.53
N LEU A 69 -10.58 -3.87 -9.52
CA LEU A 69 -11.74 -3.70 -8.64
C LEU A 69 -13.09 -4.00 -9.34
N GLY A 70 -13.07 -4.43 -10.59
CA GLY A 70 -14.26 -4.89 -11.30
C GLY A 70 -14.79 -6.22 -10.76
N PHE A 71 -16.06 -6.53 -11.03
CA PHE A 71 -16.63 -7.84 -10.69
C PHE A 71 -15.90 -9.00 -11.37
N VAL A 72 -15.29 -8.73 -12.53
CA VAL A 72 -14.47 -9.68 -13.27
C VAL A 72 -13.22 -8.93 -13.71
N SER A 73 -12.06 -9.32 -13.22
CA SER A 73 -10.78 -8.80 -13.71
C SER A 73 -10.31 -9.57 -14.93
N LYS A 74 -9.58 -8.88 -15.82
CA LYS A 74 -8.97 -9.48 -17.01
C LYS A 74 -7.46 -9.32 -16.98
N PRO A 75 -6.69 -10.28 -17.53
CA PRO A 75 -5.25 -10.13 -17.72
C PRO A 75 -4.94 -8.97 -18.69
N LEU A 76 -3.71 -8.46 -18.64
CA LEU A 76 -3.32 -7.23 -19.37
C LEU A 76 -3.60 -7.29 -20.87
N TYR A 77 -3.39 -8.43 -21.51
CA TYR A 77 -3.61 -8.60 -22.95
C TYR A 77 -5.09 -8.57 -23.36
N MET A 78 -6.02 -8.66 -22.39
CA MET A 78 -7.47 -8.58 -22.61
C MET A 78 -8.06 -7.23 -22.16
N PHE A 79 -7.25 -6.23 -21.86
CA PHE A 79 -7.74 -4.91 -21.43
C PHE A 79 -8.59 -4.22 -22.50
N PRO A 80 -8.20 -4.20 -23.80
CA PRO A 80 -9.06 -3.62 -24.82
C PRO A 80 -10.47 -4.21 -24.80
N GLU A 81 -10.59 -5.54 -24.79
CA GLU A 81 -11.87 -6.26 -24.79
C GLU A 81 -12.69 -5.98 -23.51
N TYR A 82 -12.02 -5.88 -22.35
CA TYR A 82 -12.68 -5.53 -21.10
C TYR A 82 -13.30 -4.13 -21.19
N PHE A 83 -12.55 -3.16 -21.66
CA PHE A 83 -12.99 -1.78 -21.76
C PHE A 83 -13.96 -1.50 -22.92
N GLU A 84 -14.13 -2.42 -23.88
CA GLU A 84 -15.21 -2.37 -24.86
C GLU A 84 -16.58 -2.64 -24.23
N THR A 85 -16.64 -3.38 -23.13
CA THR A 85 -17.90 -3.77 -22.45
C THR A 85 -18.38 -2.76 -21.43
N ILE A 86 -17.60 -1.74 -21.10
CA ILE A 86 -17.90 -0.72 -20.10
C ILE A 86 -17.68 0.67 -20.66
N ALA A 87 -18.14 1.69 -19.95
CA ALA A 87 -18.03 3.10 -20.35
C ALA A 87 -16.58 3.62 -20.23
N CYS A 88 -15.67 3.13 -21.09
CA CYS A 88 -14.24 3.40 -21.05
C CYS A 88 -13.91 4.89 -20.97
N GLU A 89 -14.45 5.69 -21.89
CA GLU A 89 -14.18 7.12 -21.94
C GLU A 89 -14.66 7.85 -20.69
N HIS A 90 -15.84 7.46 -20.17
CA HIS A 90 -16.39 8.04 -18.96
C HIS A 90 -15.60 7.69 -17.70
N LEU A 91 -15.11 6.44 -17.63
CA LEU A 91 -14.38 5.94 -16.46
C LEU A 91 -12.91 6.36 -16.44
N ILE A 92 -12.25 6.42 -17.60
CA ILE A 92 -10.80 6.69 -17.68
C ILE A 92 -10.51 8.15 -17.99
N GLY A 93 -11.25 8.73 -18.94
CA GLY A 93 -11.10 10.12 -19.35
C GLY A 93 -11.50 10.35 -20.80
N ALA A 94 -11.86 11.60 -21.11
CA ALA A 94 -12.35 12.01 -22.43
C ALA A 94 -11.36 11.63 -23.55
N GLY A 95 -11.89 11.04 -24.62
CA GLY A 95 -11.14 10.61 -25.80
C GLY A 95 -10.32 9.32 -25.63
N ILE A 96 -10.39 8.67 -24.47
CA ILE A 96 -9.68 7.40 -24.24
C ILE A 96 -10.52 6.25 -24.79
N LYS A 97 -9.92 5.53 -25.75
CA LYS A 97 -10.54 4.37 -26.37
C LYS A 97 -9.92 3.06 -25.86
N PRO A 98 -10.70 1.96 -25.80
CA PRO A 98 -10.23 0.65 -25.38
C PRO A 98 -8.95 0.21 -26.11
N GLU A 99 -8.86 0.43 -27.41
CA GLU A 99 -7.73 0.09 -28.26
C GLU A 99 -6.39 0.76 -27.88
N TYR A 100 -6.40 1.79 -27.00
CA TYR A 100 -5.19 2.45 -26.51
C TYR A 100 -4.60 1.76 -25.29
N LEU A 101 -5.38 0.89 -24.62
CA LEU A 101 -5.00 0.17 -23.39
C LEU A 101 -4.35 -1.19 -23.71
N LYS A 102 -3.39 -1.19 -24.64
CA LYS A 102 -2.67 -2.41 -25.05
C LYS A 102 -1.67 -2.84 -23.96
N ASP A 103 -1.43 -4.14 -23.87
CA ASP A 103 -0.50 -4.78 -22.94
C ASP A 103 0.91 -4.18 -22.97
N ASP A 104 1.44 -3.92 -24.17
CA ASP A 104 2.72 -3.21 -24.38
C ASP A 104 2.75 -1.83 -23.67
N LYS A 105 1.66 -1.05 -23.76
CA LYS A 105 1.60 0.25 -23.08
C LYS A 105 1.53 0.09 -21.58
N LEU A 106 0.73 -0.86 -21.11
CA LEU A 106 0.60 -1.17 -19.69
C LEU A 106 1.94 -1.65 -19.11
N GLY A 107 2.62 -2.58 -19.83
CA GLY A 107 3.93 -3.09 -19.43
C GLY A 107 4.98 -1.98 -19.29
N ARG A 108 5.08 -1.09 -20.28
CA ARG A 108 6.00 0.06 -20.21
C ARG A 108 5.70 1.01 -19.04
N VAL A 109 4.44 1.21 -18.69
CA VAL A 109 4.07 2.03 -17.52
C VAL A 109 4.48 1.33 -16.24
N MET A 110 4.25 0.02 -16.11
CA MET A 110 4.69 -0.76 -14.94
C MET A 110 6.21 -0.71 -14.77
N ASP A 111 6.99 -0.84 -15.86
CA ASP A 111 8.45 -0.71 -15.83
C ASP A 111 8.91 0.66 -15.33
N LYS A 112 8.24 1.73 -15.77
CA LYS A 112 8.52 3.09 -15.30
C LYS A 112 8.20 3.25 -13.82
N MET A 113 7.05 2.71 -13.36
CA MET A 113 6.66 2.71 -11.94
C MET A 113 7.67 1.94 -11.09
N PHE A 114 8.11 0.77 -11.56
CA PHE A 114 9.13 -0.03 -10.87
C PHE A 114 10.42 0.76 -10.68
N ARG A 115 10.95 1.39 -11.75
CA ARG A 115 12.16 2.22 -11.68
C ARG A 115 12.01 3.43 -10.76
N LYS A 116 10.81 4.01 -10.66
CA LYS A 116 10.53 5.12 -9.74
C LYS A 116 10.41 4.67 -8.28
N GLY A 117 10.09 3.41 -8.05
CA GLY A 117 9.87 2.80 -6.74
C GLY A 117 8.40 2.76 -6.35
N LEU A 118 7.82 1.55 -6.37
CA LEU A 118 6.39 1.34 -6.10
C LEU A 118 5.97 1.81 -4.71
N GLY A 119 6.79 1.56 -3.68
CA GLY A 119 6.52 2.02 -2.31
C GLY A 119 6.46 3.54 -2.20
N THR A 120 7.35 4.26 -2.89
CA THR A 120 7.35 5.74 -2.92
C THR A 120 6.10 6.28 -3.61
N ILE A 121 5.71 5.71 -4.76
CA ILE A 121 4.49 6.10 -5.47
C ILE A 121 3.28 5.89 -4.58
N PHE A 122 3.17 4.70 -3.98
CA PHE A 122 2.07 4.34 -3.08
C PHE A 122 1.97 5.32 -1.90
N PHE A 123 3.10 5.60 -1.24
CA PHE A 123 3.17 6.49 -0.09
C PHE A 123 2.70 7.91 -0.41
N ILE A 124 3.14 8.48 -1.54
CA ILE A 124 2.70 9.82 -1.98
C ILE A 124 1.19 9.86 -2.20
N ILE A 125 0.63 8.85 -2.88
CA ILE A 125 -0.82 8.73 -3.12
C ILE A 125 -1.56 8.62 -1.79
N ALA A 126 -1.10 7.74 -0.88
CA ALA A 126 -1.72 7.49 0.41
C ALA A 126 -1.72 8.73 1.31
N LEU A 127 -0.60 9.47 1.38
CA LEU A 127 -0.54 10.73 2.14
C LEU A 127 -1.48 11.79 1.57
N LYS A 128 -1.58 11.89 0.23
CA LYS A 128 -2.51 12.85 -0.40
C LYS A 128 -3.97 12.48 -0.12
N ALA A 129 -4.29 11.19 -0.15
CA ALA A 129 -5.61 10.68 0.22
C ALA A 129 -5.91 10.94 1.71
N ALA A 130 -4.99 10.60 2.62
CA ALA A 130 -5.13 10.85 4.05
C ALA A 130 -5.38 12.34 4.35
N LYS A 131 -4.60 13.23 3.75
CA LYS A 131 -4.78 14.69 3.89
C LYS A 131 -6.13 15.15 3.34
N LYS A 132 -6.54 14.64 2.19
CA LYS A 132 -7.80 15.04 1.55
C LYS A 132 -9.02 14.65 2.35
N PHE A 133 -8.99 13.45 2.94
CA PHE A 133 -10.12 12.90 3.69
C PHE A 133 -10.01 13.10 5.21
N GLY A 134 -8.98 13.83 5.67
CA GLY A 134 -8.80 14.14 7.10
C GLY A 134 -8.46 12.92 7.96
N VAL A 135 -7.80 11.91 7.39
CA VAL A 135 -7.41 10.68 8.11
C VAL A 135 -6.29 10.99 9.10
N SER A 136 -6.48 10.62 10.36
CA SER A 136 -5.47 10.79 11.40
C SER A 136 -4.35 9.76 11.28
N LEU A 137 -3.10 10.23 11.33
CA LEU A 137 -1.89 9.39 11.34
C LEU A 137 -1.23 9.33 12.73
N SER A 138 -1.97 9.66 13.79
CA SER A 138 -1.44 9.62 15.18
C SER A 138 -1.12 8.20 15.66
N THR A 139 -1.79 7.20 15.11
CA THR A 139 -1.51 5.78 15.34
C THR A 139 -1.41 5.05 14.00
N SER A 140 -0.50 4.10 13.92
CA SER A 140 -0.20 3.33 12.71
C SER A 140 0.00 1.87 13.05
N HIS A 141 -0.72 0.99 12.37
CA HIS A 141 -0.71 -0.46 12.59
C HIS A 141 0.16 -1.14 11.54
N LEU A 142 1.23 -1.78 11.97
CA LEU A 142 2.16 -2.54 11.13
C LEU A 142 1.81 -4.03 11.18
N ASP A 143 1.57 -4.62 10.04
CA ASP A 143 1.41 -6.06 9.86
C ASP A 143 1.94 -6.50 8.49
N SER A 144 2.08 -7.80 8.30
CA SER A 144 2.48 -8.40 7.04
C SER A 144 1.47 -9.44 6.57
N SER A 145 1.33 -9.58 5.26
CA SER A 145 0.51 -10.61 4.62
C SER A 145 1.29 -11.34 3.54
N SER A 146 1.05 -12.64 3.40
CA SER A 146 1.58 -13.43 2.28
C SER A 146 0.57 -13.46 1.14
N MET A 147 1.06 -13.27 -0.10
CA MET A 147 0.26 -13.40 -1.32
C MET A 147 0.77 -14.58 -2.11
N HIS A 148 -0.09 -15.59 -2.31
CA HIS A 148 0.25 -16.77 -3.08
C HIS A 148 0.12 -16.50 -4.57
N VAL A 149 0.98 -17.16 -5.34
CA VAL A 149 0.96 -17.09 -6.80
C VAL A 149 1.00 -18.49 -7.41
N HIS A 150 0.24 -18.67 -8.47
CA HIS A 150 0.26 -19.89 -9.27
C HIS A 150 1.21 -19.69 -10.46
N GLY A 151 2.18 -20.58 -10.62
CA GLY A 151 3.16 -20.53 -11.69
C GLY A 151 4.56 -20.95 -11.24
N GLU A 152 5.46 -21.13 -12.19
CA GLU A 152 6.83 -21.58 -11.88
C GLU A 152 7.70 -20.47 -11.28
N TYR A 153 7.54 -19.22 -11.69
CA TYR A 153 8.29 -18.04 -11.23
C TYR A 153 9.77 -18.36 -11.00
N ASN A 154 10.41 -18.93 -12.02
CA ASN A 154 11.83 -19.25 -11.97
C ASN A 154 12.61 -17.94 -12.12
N THR A 155 13.12 -17.42 -11.04
CA THR A 155 13.90 -16.17 -10.96
C THR A 155 15.38 -16.38 -11.33
N SER A 156 15.70 -17.28 -12.24
CA SER A 156 16.99 -17.26 -12.90
C SER A 156 16.95 -16.20 -14.01
N LEU A 157 16.94 -14.93 -13.63
CA LEU A 157 17.30 -13.89 -14.59
C LEU A 157 18.77 -14.12 -14.96
N PRO A 158 19.13 -14.09 -16.26
CA PRO A 158 20.54 -14.02 -16.62
C PRO A 158 21.11 -12.77 -15.93
N GLU A 159 22.29 -12.92 -15.32
CA GLU A 159 23.05 -11.75 -14.84
C GLU A 159 23.15 -10.78 -16.02
N VAL A 160 22.33 -9.74 -16.02
CA VAL A 160 22.53 -8.62 -16.92
C VAL A 160 23.78 -7.92 -16.38
N ILE A 161 24.92 -8.30 -16.90
CA ILE A 161 26.18 -7.60 -16.72
C ILE A 161 25.94 -6.23 -17.39
N PHE A 162 25.55 -5.24 -16.58
CA PHE A 162 25.67 -3.86 -17.00
C PHE A 162 27.16 -3.59 -17.16
N GLU A 163 27.67 -3.66 -18.38
CA GLU A 163 28.95 -3.05 -18.70
C GLU A 163 28.87 -1.58 -18.30
N SER A 164 29.53 -1.27 -17.21
CA SER A 164 29.71 0.11 -16.76
C SER A 164 30.53 0.84 -17.86
N GLN A 165 29.83 1.52 -18.76
CA GLN A 165 30.47 2.55 -19.56
C GLN A 165 30.99 3.61 -18.58
N LYS A 166 32.32 3.65 -18.44
CA LYS A 166 33.03 4.71 -17.74
C LYS A 166 32.72 6.03 -18.46
N VAL A 167 31.78 6.78 -17.91
CA VAL A 167 31.61 8.19 -18.22
C VAL A 167 32.36 8.96 -17.14
N GLY A 168 33.24 9.85 -17.61
CA GLY A 168 34.32 10.49 -16.86
C GLY A 168 33.96 11.22 -15.57
N ASP A 169 35.01 11.49 -14.83
CA ASP A 169 35.13 12.23 -13.57
C ASP A 169 34.09 13.34 -13.36
N ASN A 170 33.08 13.07 -12.52
CA ASN A 170 32.36 14.10 -11.78
C ASN A 170 31.84 13.46 -10.47
N GLN A 171 32.55 13.70 -9.40
CA GLN A 171 32.25 13.24 -8.04
C GLN A 171 30.92 13.75 -7.45
N GLU A 172 30.20 14.65 -8.12
CA GLU A 172 28.91 15.18 -7.66
C GLU A 172 27.68 14.36 -8.14
N LEU A 173 27.87 13.36 -9.01
CA LEU A 173 26.77 12.50 -9.50
C LEU A 173 26.61 11.19 -8.73
N GLU A 174 27.51 10.86 -7.81
CA GLU A 174 27.39 9.62 -6.99
C GLU A 174 26.37 9.72 -5.84
N GLU A 175 25.99 10.90 -5.39
CA GLU A 175 24.97 11.06 -4.34
C GLU A 175 23.51 10.96 -4.85
N LEU A 176 23.31 11.00 -6.15
CA LEU A 176 22.01 10.83 -6.81
C LEU A 176 21.82 9.47 -7.49
N ALA A 177 22.65 8.50 -7.21
CA ALA A 177 22.35 7.11 -7.55
C ALA A 177 21.14 6.65 -6.73
N VAL A 178 19.96 6.94 -7.25
CA VAL A 178 18.71 6.28 -6.82
C VAL A 178 19.02 4.80 -6.83
N LYS A 179 19.18 4.19 -5.65
CA LYS A 179 19.38 2.74 -5.52
C LYS A 179 18.24 2.10 -6.29
N SER A 180 18.58 1.48 -7.42
CA SER A 180 17.59 0.75 -8.22
C SER A 180 16.76 -0.12 -7.29
N PRO A 181 15.43 -0.12 -7.40
CA PRO A 181 14.60 -0.92 -6.50
C PRO A 181 15.05 -2.37 -6.55
N LYS A 182 15.30 -2.95 -5.38
CA LYS A 182 15.77 -4.34 -5.28
C LYS A 182 14.63 -5.27 -5.68
N GLU A 183 14.89 -6.17 -6.61
CA GLU A 183 13.96 -7.21 -6.97
C GLU A 183 13.67 -8.12 -5.80
N ILE A 184 12.42 -8.55 -5.65
CA ILE A 184 11.99 -9.56 -4.67
C ILE A 184 12.03 -10.94 -5.31
N THR A 185 12.22 -11.97 -4.50
CA THR A 185 12.17 -13.36 -4.94
C THR A 185 10.82 -13.97 -4.59
N ILE A 186 10.08 -14.41 -5.61
CA ILE A 186 8.85 -15.18 -5.43
C ILE A 186 9.27 -16.62 -5.14
N THR A 187 9.06 -17.07 -3.91
CA THR A 187 9.58 -18.37 -3.41
C THR A 187 8.67 -18.97 -2.35
N TYR A 188 8.96 -20.21 -1.95
CA TYR A 188 8.27 -20.85 -0.83
C TYR A 188 8.66 -20.17 0.48
N GLY A 189 7.70 -20.09 1.40
CA GLY A 189 7.87 -19.51 2.73
C GLY A 189 6.82 -20.00 3.71
N TYR A 190 6.75 -19.36 4.89
CA TYR A 190 5.70 -19.65 5.84
C TYR A 190 4.36 -19.17 5.29
N SER A 191 3.46 -20.11 4.99
CA SER A 191 2.13 -19.81 4.46
C SER A 191 1.13 -19.69 5.60
N ARG A 192 0.57 -18.49 5.80
CA ARG A 192 -0.52 -18.26 6.76
C ARG A 192 -1.83 -18.93 6.35
N ASP A 193 -2.04 -19.10 5.04
CA ASP A 193 -3.25 -19.74 4.48
C ASP A 193 -3.11 -21.24 4.30
N HIS A 194 -2.09 -21.86 4.92
CA HIS A 194 -1.83 -23.30 4.85
C HIS A 194 -1.65 -23.83 3.42
N ARG A 195 -1.05 -23.04 2.52
CA ARG A 195 -0.69 -23.41 1.15
C ARG A 195 0.83 -23.47 0.94
N PRO A 196 1.53 -24.39 1.65
CA PRO A 196 2.99 -24.54 1.50
C PRO A 196 3.41 -25.05 0.11
N ASP A 197 2.46 -25.52 -0.69
CA ASP A 197 2.60 -25.96 -2.08
C ASP A 197 2.73 -24.81 -3.07
N LEU A 198 2.40 -23.57 -2.69
CA LEU A 198 2.47 -22.41 -3.55
C LEU A 198 3.64 -21.50 -3.21
N LYS A 199 4.23 -20.91 -4.24
CA LYS A 199 5.17 -19.79 -4.06
C LYS A 199 4.41 -18.54 -3.65
N GLN A 200 5.09 -17.65 -2.93
CA GLN A 200 4.50 -16.43 -2.39
C GLN A 200 5.48 -15.27 -2.42
N PHE A 201 4.97 -14.07 -2.22
CA PHE A 201 5.70 -12.88 -1.81
C PHE A 201 5.01 -12.26 -0.59
N ILE A 202 5.74 -11.43 0.14
CA ILE A 202 5.20 -10.78 1.34
C ILE A 202 4.86 -9.33 1.03
N ILE A 203 3.74 -8.88 1.53
CA ILE A 203 3.34 -7.48 1.58
C ILE A 203 3.44 -7.02 3.03
N GLU A 204 4.33 -6.09 3.29
CA GLU A 204 4.45 -5.40 4.57
C GLU A 204 3.68 -4.09 4.46
N MET A 205 2.72 -3.89 5.35
CA MET A 205 1.78 -2.79 5.26
C MET A 205 1.68 -2.05 6.59
N ILE A 206 1.60 -0.72 6.52
CA ILE A 206 1.21 0.11 7.65
C ILE A 206 -0.10 0.80 7.29
N CYS A 207 -1.11 0.59 8.14
CA CYS A 207 -2.41 1.25 8.03
C CYS A 207 -2.55 2.29 9.13
N SER A 208 -3.30 3.37 8.86
CA SER A 208 -3.69 4.34 9.90
C SER A 208 -4.59 3.67 10.94
N GLY A 209 -4.52 4.11 12.20
CA GLY A 209 -5.48 3.71 13.23
C GLY A 209 -6.87 4.36 13.05
N ASP A 210 -6.99 5.30 12.12
CA ASP A 210 -8.23 5.96 11.74
C ASP A 210 -8.69 5.42 10.39
N GLY A 211 -9.70 4.53 10.41
CA GLY A 211 -10.32 3.94 9.23
C GLY A 211 -9.49 2.89 8.50
N ASP A 212 -8.41 2.39 9.10
CA ASP A 212 -7.55 1.30 8.56
C ASP A 212 -7.04 1.57 7.14
N ILE A 213 -6.77 2.85 6.82
CA ILE A 213 -6.30 3.24 5.49
C ILE A 213 -4.83 2.84 5.32
N PRO A 214 -4.47 2.08 4.27
CA PRO A 214 -3.09 1.73 3.98
C PRO A 214 -2.28 2.99 3.63
N ILE A 215 -1.23 3.25 4.41
CA ILE A 215 -0.38 4.45 4.25
C ILE A 215 1.00 4.08 3.68
N PHE A 216 1.56 2.95 4.09
CA PHE A 216 2.87 2.50 3.64
C PHE A 216 2.77 1.05 3.18
N LEU A 217 3.46 0.73 2.09
CA LEU A 217 3.50 -0.60 1.51
C LEU A 217 4.90 -0.92 1.02
N LYS A 218 5.39 -2.11 1.41
CA LYS A 218 6.67 -2.64 0.96
C LYS A 218 6.51 -4.10 0.56
N LEU A 219 7.05 -4.44 -0.59
CA LEU A 219 7.10 -5.83 -1.05
C LEU A 219 8.38 -6.50 -0.59
N ALA A 220 8.29 -7.77 -0.22
CA ALA A 220 9.41 -8.56 0.25
C ALA A 220 9.39 -9.97 -0.33
N SER A 221 10.57 -10.62 -0.32
CA SER A 221 10.70 -12.00 -0.79
C SER A 221 9.87 -12.97 0.04
N GLY A 222 9.33 -14.01 -0.59
CA GLY A 222 8.34 -14.91 0.01
C GLY A 222 8.81 -15.68 1.25
N ASN A 223 10.11 -15.75 1.51
CA ASN A 223 10.72 -16.37 2.68
C ASN A 223 11.17 -15.38 3.77
N GLN A 224 10.81 -14.09 3.67
CA GLN A 224 11.16 -13.10 4.68
C GLN A 224 10.37 -13.32 5.96
N ALA A 225 11.03 -13.18 7.11
CA ALA A 225 10.39 -13.28 8.42
C ALA A 225 10.09 -11.90 9.00
N ASP A 226 8.89 -11.70 9.51
CA ASP A 226 8.39 -10.44 10.10
C ASP A 226 9.32 -9.92 11.21
N SER A 227 9.76 -10.81 12.10
CA SER A 227 10.64 -10.47 13.23
C SER A 227 11.99 -9.87 12.82
N SER A 228 12.40 -10.02 11.57
CA SER A 228 13.68 -9.49 11.08
C SER A 228 13.56 -8.12 10.40
N CYS A 229 12.35 -7.66 10.10
CA CYS A 229 12.13 -6.49 9.26
C CYS A 229 11.25 -5.39 9.90
N PHE A 230 10.36 -5.72 10.83
CA PHE A 230 9.40 -4.77 11.40
C PHE A 230 10.05 -3.50 11.97
N GLY A 231 11.16 -3.64 12.72
CA GLY A 231 11.87 -2.46 13.23
C GLY A 231 12.41 -1.55 12.13
N LYS A 232 12.94 -2.14 11.05
CA LYS A 232 13.43 -1.37 9.89
C LYS A 232 12.32 -0.63 9.18
N ILE A 233 11.17 -1.28 9.01
CA ILE A 233 9.99 -0.72 8.34
C ILE A 233 9.43 0.44 9.17
N ALA A 234 9.29 0.25 10.49
CA ALA A 234 8.82 1.30 11.38
C ALA A 234 9.71 2.56 11.33
N VAL A 235 11.05 2.38 11.35
CA VAL A 235 11.99 3.48 11.23
C VAL A 235 11.93 4.14 9.84
N GLU A 236 11.85 3.36 8.77
CA GLU A 236 11.74 3.86 7.39
C GLU A 236 10.45 4.68 7.21
N TYR A 237 9.34 4.16 7.73
CA TYR A 237 8.04 4.84 7.70
C TYR A 237 8.08 6.16 8.47
N GLN A 238 8.53 6.11 9.74
CA GLN A 238 8.57 7.30 10.59
C GLN A 238 9.44 8.42 10.03
N LYS A 239 10.55 8.08 9.34
CA LYS A 239 11.41 9.06 8.65
C LYS A 239 10.73 9.79 7.49
N GLN A 240 9.70 9.18 6.91
CA GLN A 240 8.95 9.75 5.80
C GLN A 240 7.74 10.57 6.26
N LEU A 241 7.35 10.45 7.53
CA LEU A 241 6.27 11.23 8.13
C LEU A 241 6.80 12.51 8.76
N GLU A 242 6.03 13.58 8.63
CA GLU A 242 6.28 14.85 9.34
C GLU A 242 5.81 14.85 10.79
N VAL A 243 5.00 13.86 11.17
CA VAL A 243 4.39 13.72 12.51
C VAL A 243 4.83 12.44 13.19
N ASN A 244 4.96 12.48 14.51
CA ASN A 244 5.21 11.29 15.31
C ASN A 244 3.94 10.43 15.39
N SER A 245 4.05 9.19 14.96
CA SER A 245 2.98 8.20 15.00
C SER A 245 3.29 7.12 16.02
N LEU A 246 2.30 6.70 16.82
CA LEU A 246 2.42 5.52 17.65
C LEU A 246 2.35 4.28 16.77
N ILE A 247 3.46 3.55 16.65
CA ILE A 247 3.52 2.31 15.87
C ILE A 247 2.94 1.16 16.71
N VAL A 248 1.88 0.53 16.20
CA VAL A 248 1.26 -0.65 16.81
C VAL A 248 1.57 -1.86 15.96
N ALA A 249 2.06 -2.93 16.57
CA ALA A 249 2.35 -4.19 15.87
C ALA A 249 2.11 -5.41 16.76
N ASP A 250 2.13 -6.59 16.17
CA ASP A 250 2.04 -7.85 16.91
C ASP A 250 3.34 -8.22 17.66
N ALA A 251 3.37 -9.41 18.24
CA ALA A 251 4.52 -9.88 19.00
C ALA A 251 5.80 -10.12 18.15
N ALA A 252 5.70 -10.17 16.82
CA ALA A 252 6.86 -10.32 15.94
C ALA A 252 7.78 -9.09 16.00
N LEU A 253 7.23 -7.91 16.33
CA LEU A 253 8.02 -6.70 16.58
C LEU A 253 8.95 -6.85 17.79
N TYR A 254 8.55 -7.61 18.81
CA TYR A 254 9.20 -7.65 20.11
C TYR A 254 10.47 -8.53 20.10
N THR A 255 11.48 -8.10 19.37
CA THR A 255 12.83 -8.68 19.37
C THR A 255 13.84 -7.63 19.84
N GLU A 256 14.92 -8.07 20.49
CA GLU A 256 15.98 -7.17 20.96
C GLU A 256 16.50 -6.25 19.85
N SER A 257 16.70 -6.79 18.65
CA SER A 257 17.21 -6.03 17.51
C SER A 257 16.22 -4.93 17.05
N ASN A 258 14.93 -5.26 16.95
CA ASN A 258 13.91 -4.29 16.57
C ASN A 258 13.74 -3.20 17.62
N LEU A 259 13.67 -3.58 18.90
CA LEU A 259 13.50 -2.64 20.00
C LEU A 259 14.67 -1.64 20.10
N LYS A 260 15.92 -2.12 19.96
CA LYS A 260 17.09 -1.23 19.90
C LYS A 260 17.06 -0.27 18.71
N MET A 261 16.59 -0.74 17.57
CA MET A 261 16.46 0.09 16.36
C MET A 261 15.40 1.17 16.52
N MET A 262 14.33 0.88 17.27
CA MET A 262 13.17 1.73 17.47
C MET A 262 13.21 2.53 18.77
N SER A 263 14.38 2.62 19.45
CA SER A 263 14.52 3.28 20.76
C SER A 263 13.99 4.71 20.82
N GLU A 264 14.04 5.44 19.70
CA GLU A 264 13.57 6.82 19.56
C GLU A 264 12.10 6.93 19.10
N LEU A 265 11.45 5.79 18.79
CA LEU A 265 10.08 5.78 18.32
C LEU A 265 9.09 5.50 19.45
N GLN A 266 7.85 5.95 19.27
CA GLN A 266 6.74 5.52 20.09
C GLN A 266 6.15 4.24 19.49
N TRP A 267 6.08 3.19 20.29
CA TRP A 267 5.56 1.91 19.84
C TRP A 267 4.76 1.18 20.90
N LEU A 268 3.86 0.32 20.46
CA LEU A 268 3.05 -0.57 21.28
C LEU A 268 3.00 -1.94 20.61
N CYS A 269 3.36 -2.99 21.33
CA CYS A 269 3.21 -4.36 20.84
C CYS A 269 2.99 -5.35 21.99
N ARG A 270 2.55 -6.55 21.64
CA ARG A 270 2.40 -7.61 22.62
C ARG A 270 3.76 -8.18 23.00
N VAL A 271 4.04 -8.29 24.31
CA VAL A 271 5.22 -9.00 24.81
C VAL A 271 4.99 -10.53 24.68
N PRO A 272 5.88 -11.26 23.99
CA PRO A 272 5.75 -12.72 23.89
C PRO A 272 5.87 -13.41 25.25
N LEU A 273 4.98 -14.35 25.53
CA LEU A 273 5.05 -15.16 26.78
C LEU A 273 6.20 -16.19 26.77
N THR A 274 7.04 -16.22 25.74
CA THR A 274 8.32 -16.92 25.76
C THR A 274 9.38 -16.20 26.61
N ILE A 275 9.15 -14.92 26.94
CA ILE A 275 10.04 -14.12 27.76
C ILE A 275 9.78 -14.42 29.23
N LYS A 276 10.78 -14.98 29.92
CA LYS A 276 10.67 -15.37 31.35
C LYS A 276 10.24 -14.22 32.24
N ALA A 277 10.74 -13.01 32.01
CA ALA A 277 10.36 -11.82 32.78
C ALA A 277 8.87 -11.48 32.65
N ALA A 278 8.26 -11.71 31.49
CA ALA A 278 6.83 -11.49 31.29
C ALA A 278 5.99 -12.51 32.07
N ILE A 279 6.36 -13.79 32.01
CA ILE A 279 5.71 -14.84 32.80
C ILE A 279 5.83 -14.54 34.30
N SER A 280 7.03 -14.21 34.78
CA SER A 280 7.26 -13.85 36.17
C SER A 280 6.39 -12.67 36.62
N LEU A 281 6.34 -11.62 35.80
CA LEU A 281 5.53 -10.44 36.09
C LEU A 281 4.04 -10.80 36.24
N ILE A 282 3.47 -11.52 35.29
CA ILE A 282 2.05 -11.92 35.34
C ILE A 282 1.76 -12.79 36.56
N SER A 283 2.70 -13.68 36.95
CA SER A 283 2.52 -14.57 38.10
C SER A 283 2.67 -13.87 39.47
N THR A 284 3.29 -12.69 39.52
CA THR A 284 3.63 -11.99 40.76
C THR A 284 2.82 -10.72 41.02
N ILE A 285 2.08 -10.22 40.04
CA ILE A 285 1.21 -9.05 40.22
C ILE A 285 0.09 -9.39 41.23
N PRO A 286 0.02 -8.70 42.37
CA PRO A 286 -1.07 -8.92 43.30
C PRO A 286 -2.36 -8.33 42.73
N GLU A 287 -3.50 -8.92 43.09
CA GLU A 287 -4.81 -8.47 42.59
C GLU A 287 -5.11 -7.01 43.02
N SER A 288 -4.55 -6.56 44.14
CA SER A 288 -4.68 -5.18 44.61
C SER A 288 -4.04 -4.11 43.74
N GLU A 289 -3.13 -4.49 42.85
CA GLU A 289 -2.51 -3.58 41.88
C GLU A 289 -3.26 -3.52 40.54
N LEU A 290 -4.21 -4.42 40.33
CA LEU A 290 -5.06 -4.43 39.13
C LEU A 290 -6.18 -3.40 39.29
N ILE A 291 -6.15 -2.36 38.50
CA ILE A 291 -7.17 -1.30 38.45
C ILE A 291 -8.13 -1.54 37.29
N ASP A 292 -9.40 -1.18 37.49
CA ASP A 292 -10.40 -1.31 36.41
C ASP A 292 -10.03 -0.42 35.25
N SER A 293 -10.14 -0.99 34.03
CA SER A 293 -9.97 -0.28 32.77
C SER A 293 -11.24 0.53 32.45
N THR A 294 -11.06 1.50 31.54
CA THR A 294 -12.20 2.19 30.92
C THR A 294 -13.03 1.27 30.04
N ILE A 295 -12.46 0.12 29.65
CA ILE A 295 -13.15 -0.93 28.88
C ILE A 295 -13.72 -1.94 29.87
N PRO A 296 -15.06 -2.13 29.94
CA PRO A 296 -15.68 -3.07 30.86
C PRO A 296 -15.13 -4.50 30.69
N GLY A 297 -14.92 -5.20 31.81
CA GLY A 297 -14.41 -6.57 31.82
C GLY A 297 -12.88 -6.70 31.74
N TYR A 298 -12.15 -5.58 31.81
CA TYR A 298 -10.69 -5.58 31.82
C TYR A 298 -10.12 -4.86 33.02
N LYS A 299 -9.08 -5.44 33.61
CA LYS A 299 -8.26 -4.81 34.63
C LYS A 299 -6.83 -4.66 34.16
N LEU A 300 -6.12 -3.65 34.59
CA LEU A 300 -4.80 -3.26 34.13
C LEU A 300 -3.82 -3.06 35.30
N ALA A 301 -2.58 -3.50 35.15
CA ALA A 301 -1.47 -3.11 36.00
C ALA A 301 -0.28 -2.66 35.16
N SER A 302 0.34 -1.54 35.51
CA SER A 302 1.49 -0.98 34.76
C SER A 302 2.77 -1.13 35.60
N LYS A 303 3.83 -1.63 34.95
CA LYS A 303 5.17 -1.79 35.53
C LYS A 303 6.24 -1.29 34.59
N ILE A 304 7.26 -0.65 35.15
CA ILE A 304 8.48 -0.34 34.39
C ILE A 304 9.38 -1.57 34.41
N GLN A 305 9.84 -1.97 33.25
CA GLN A 305 10.74 -3.12 33.05
C GLN A 305 11.90 -2.71 32.13
N ASN A 306 13.07 -3.32 32.38
CA ASN A 306 14.19 -3.22 31.43
C ASN A 306 14.30 -4.54 30.68
N TYR A 307 14.21 -4.46 29.35
CA TYR A 307 14.45 -5.60 28.47
C TYR A 307 15.35 -5.15 27.32
N ALA A 308 16.36 -5.96 27.01
CA ALA A 308 17.36 -5.67 25.99
C ALA A 308 18.12 -4.32 26.18
N GLY A 309 18.22 -3.83 27.42
CA GLY A 309 18.83 -2.56 27.76
C GLY A 309 17.92 -1.33 27.55
N ILE A 310 16.65 -1.56 27.24
CA ILE A 310 15.65 -0.50 27.00
C ILE A 310 14.64 -0.52 28.16
N GLU A 311 14.48 0.63 28.81
CA GLU A 311 13.43 0.84 29.79
C GLU A 311 12.08 0.99 29.09
N GLN A 312 11.10 0.21 29.54
CA GLN A 312 9.79 0.09 28.90
C GLN A 312 8.69 0.09 29.95
N ARG A 313 7.53 0.59 29.57
CA ARG A 313 6.31 0.40 30.34
C ARG A 313 5.60 -0.86 29.86
N TRP A 314 5.53 -1.87 30.72
CA TRP A 314 4.72 -3.07 30.47
C TRP A 314 3.34 -2.91 31.10
N LEU A 315 2.33 -3.29 30.34
CA LEU A 315 0.94 -3.29 30.78
C LEU A 315 0.46 -4.73 30.86
N ALA A 316 0.21 -5.21 32.09
CA ALA A 316 -0.47 -6.47 32.28
C ALA A 316 -1.97 -6.24 32.18
N VAL A 317 -2.63 -7.03 31.34
CA VAL A 317 -4.08 -6.95 31.07
C VAL A 317 -4.72 -8.24 31.55
N GLN A 318 -5.68 -8.14 32.47
CA GLN A 318 -6.51 -9.25 32.92
C GLN A 318 -7.90 -9.10 32.28
N SER A 319 -8.34 -10.13 31.53
CA SER A 319 -9.71 -10.25 31.05
C SER A 319 -10.54 -11.04 32.04
N GLN A 320 -11.77 -10.62 32.25
CA GLN A 320 -12.77 -11.35 33.04
C GLN A 320 -13.65 -12.24 32.16
N VAL A 321 -13.35 -12.36 30.84
CA VAL A 321 -14.08 -13.17 29.86
C VAL A 321 -13.39 -14.50 29.65
#